data_93dda5b3b59c2d2f29ede32aa9e85ce5
#
_entry.id   93dda5b3b59c2d2f29ede32aa9e85ce5
#
_cell.length_a   1.000
_cell.length_b   1.000
_cell.length_c   1.000
_cell.angle_alpha   90.00
_cell.angle_beta   90.00
_cell.angle_gamma   90.00
#
_symmetry.space_group_name_H-M   'P 1'
#
loop_
_entity.id
_entity.type
_entity.pdbx_description
1 polymer ?
#
loop_
_entity_poly.entity_id
_entity_poly.type
_entity_poly.pdbx_seq_one_letter_code
_entity_poly.pdbx_strand_id
1 'polypeptide(L)'
;MLTFLKTLFQPKQTNAALAWAAIQNKAGNKATSGYWLYAAPVHLVLQRDSFSLGAPAPLTLEADEIQALTNALNLHFNQDTGENNVQFFWHENVLFLRLDTNPNITTNAPQAALNKDINAFLPKGEGAIKWAKFTNEVQMLLFEHPVNLAREANKQATINSAWCYGLGKIE
;
A
#
# COMPACT_ATOMS: atom_id res chain seq x y z
N MET A 1 27.62 8.79 27.38
CA MET A 1 27.98 7.51 26.73
C MET A 1 26.82 6.56 26.41
N LEU A 2 25.60 6.91 26.75
CA LEU A 2 24.43 6.05 26.50
C LEU A 2 23.65 6.39 25.21
N THR A 3 24.00 7.46 24.52
CA THR A 3 23.27 7.92 23.32
C THR A 3 23.79 7.28 22.01
N PHE A 4 24.97 6.72 22.02
CA PHE A 4 25.60 6.14 20.84
C PHE A 4 25.16 4.69 20.54
N LEU A 5 24.61 3.98 21.52
CA LEU A 5 24.18 2.59 21.38
C LEU A 5 22.76 2.43 20.85
N LYS A 6 21.93 3.48 20.90
CA LYS A 6 20.55 3.43 20.36
C LYS A 6 20.48 3.48 18.83
N THR A 7 21.50 3.99 18.17
CA THR A 7 21.56 4.07 16.70
C THR A 7 22.02 2.77 16.02
N LEU A 8 22.62 1.86 16.76
CA LEU A 8 23.13 0.59 16.23
C LEU A 8 22.06 -0.53 16.16
N PHE A 9 20.90 -0.36 16.80
CA PHE A 9 19.82 -1.35 16.87
C PHE A 9 18.47 -0.86 16.35
N GLN A 10 18.42 0.21 15.57
CA GLN A 10 17.23 0.45 14.76
C GLN A 10 17.23 -0.60 13.64
N PRO A 11 16.23 -1.49 13.57
CA PRO A 11 16.11 -2.37 12.41
C PRO A 11 16.07 -1.46 11.17
N LYS A 12 16.98 -1.71 10.21
CA LYS A 12 16.92 -1.05 8.91
C LYS A 12 15.49 -1.22 8.41
N GLN A 13 14.78 -0.11 8.24
CA GLN A 13 13.42 -0.15 7.71
C GLN A 13 13.47 -0.87 6.38
N THR A 14 12.98 -2.10 6.35
CA THR A 14 13.00 -2.95 5.17
C THR A 14 12.04 -2.35 4.16
N ASN A 15 12.51 -1.95 2.98
CA ASN A 15 11.62 -1.53 1.91
C ASN A 15 10.86 -2.74 1.33
N ALA A 16 9.80 -2.47 0.56
CA ALA A 16 8.94 -3.51 0.03
C ALA A 16 9.67 -4.47 -0.94
N ALA A 17 10.62 -3.96 -1.72
CA ALA A 17 11.42 -4.79 -2.62
C ALA A 17 12.25 -5.84 -1.86
N LEU A 18 12.93 -5.43 -0.80
CA LEU A 18 13.72 -6.34 0.04
C LEU A 18 12.83 -7.36 0.74
N ALA A 19 11.69 -6.93 1.25
CA ALA A 19 10.72 -7.83 1.90
C ALA A 19 10.17 -8.86 0.92
N TRP A 20 9.75 -8.46 -0.27
CA TRP A 20 9.25 -9.37 -1.29
C TRP A 20 10.34 -10.34 -1.78
N ALA A 21 11.54 -9.85 -2.03
CA ALA A 21 12.67 -10.69 -2.43
C ALA A 21 12.99 -11.76 -1.36
N ALA A 22 12.93 -11.41 -0.08
CA ALA A 22 13.15 -12.37 1.01
C ALA A 22 12.05 -13.45 1.06
N ILE A 23 10.79 -13.07 0.86
CA ILE A 23 9.65 -14.01 0.77
C ILE A 23 9.87 -14.99 -0.38
N GLN A 24 10.19 -14.50 -1.58
CA GLN A 24 10.39 -15.32 -2.76
C GLN A 24 11.60 -16.25 -2.59
N ASN A 25 12.71 -15.73 -2.07
CA ASN A 25 13.91 -16.53 -1.83
C ASN A 25 13.65 -17.67 -0.85
N LYS A 26 12.92 -17.40 0.25
CA LYS A 26 12.53 -18.44 1.22
C LYS A 26 11.64 -19.51 0.59
N ALA A 27 10.82 -19.16 -0.37
CA ALA A 27 9.98 -20.08 -1.15
C ALA A 27 10.74 -20.80 -2.29
N GLY A 28 12.01 -20.51 -2.49
CA GLY A 28 12.81 -21.07 -3.57
C GLY A 28 12.55 -20.45 -4.96
N ASN A 29 11.91 -19.29 -4.99
CA ASN A 29 11.55 -18.57 -6.21
C ASN A 29 12.47 -17.36 -6.43
N LYS A 30 12.61 -16.96 -7.71
CA LYS A 30 13.21 -15.68 -8.05
C LYS A 30 12.15 -14.58 -7.98
N ALA A 31 12.46 -13.48 -7.28
CA ALA A 31 11.57 -12.32 -7.24
C ALA A 31 11.54 -11.62 -8.61
N THR A 32 10.35 -11.17 -8.99
CA THR A 32 10.13 -10.42 -10.23
C THR A 32 10.74 -9.03 -10.13
N SER A 33 11.48 -8.62 -11.17
CA SER A 33 12.05 -7.28 -11.27
C SER A 33 10.97 -6.19 -11.29
N GLY A 34 11.33 -4.99 -10.91
CA GLY A 34 10.44 -3.83 -10.89
C GLY A 34 10.55 -2.99 -9.63
N TYR A 35 9.67 -2.01 -9.53
CA TYR A 35 9.55 -1.12 -8.40
C TYR A 35 8.45 -1.61 -7.47
N TRP A 36 8.78 -1.77 -6.21
CA TRP A 36 7.92 -2.40 -5.21
C TRP A 36 7.59 -1.43 -4.08
N LEU A 37 6.32 -1.41 -3.69
CA LEU A 37 5.81 -0.68 -2.53
C LEU A 37 4.96 -1.61 -1.67
N TYR A 38 4.85 -1.31 -0.40
CA TYR A 38 3.73 -1.79 0.39
C TYR A 38 2.48 -1.03 -0.01
N ALA A 39 1.34 -1.68 -0.05
CA ALA A 39 0.04 -1.07 -0.30
C ALA A 39 -0.88 -1.35 0.89
N ALA A 40 -0.67 -0.63 1.98
CA ALA A 40 -1.41 -0.87 3.22
C ALA A 40 -2.91 -0.54 3.04
N PRO A 41 -3.82 -1.49 3.27
CA PRO A 41 -5.24 -1.19 3.28
C PRO A 41 -5.55 -0.30 4.49
N VAL A 42 -6.19 0.83 4.24
CA VAL A 42 -6.47 1.84 5.28
C VAL A 42 -7.89 2.38 5.19
N HIS A 43 -8.34 2.98 6.30
CA HIS A 43 -9.56 3.76 6.35
C HIS A 43 -9.21 5.23 6.56
N LEU A 44 -9.49 6.05 5.54
CA LEU A 44 -9.38 7.49 5.62
C LEU A 44 -10.69 8.06 6.17
N VAL A 45 -10.58 8.86 7.21
CA VAL A 45 -11.72 9.51 7.88
C VAL A 45 -11.87 10.92 7.33
N LEU A 46 -13.04 11.22 6.75
CA LEU A 46 -13.34 12.54 6.24
C LEU A 46 -13.41 13.55 7.39
N GLN A 47 -12.61 14.60 7.28
CA GLN A 47 -12.65 15.77 8.14
C GLN A 47 -13.33 16.93 7.39
N ARG A 48 -13.37 18.12 7.99
CA ARG A 48 -14.02 19.28 7.38
C ARG A 48 -13.42 19.64 6.00
N ASP A 49 -12.11 19.71 5.91
CA ASP A 49 -11.40 20.17 4.70
C ASP A 49 -10.36 19.17 4.19
N SER A 50 -10.23 17.99 4.81
CA SER A 50 -9.20 17.00 4.49
C SER A 50 -9.59 15.63 5.00
N PHE A 51 -8.64 14.70 4.94
CA PHE A 51 -8.76 13.38 5.54
C PHE A 51 -7.74 13.20 6.66
N SER A 52 -8.09 12.39 7.65
CA SER A 52 -7.15 11.84 8.60
C SER A 52 -7.02 10.33 8.41
N LEU A 53 -5.88 9.77 8.82
CA LEU A 53 -5.66 8.33 8.77
C LEU A 53 -6.21 7.68 10.04
N GLY A 54 -7.26 6.87 9.87
CA GLY A 54 -7.87 6.11 10.97
C GLY A 54 -6.97 4.97 11.48
N ALA A 55 -7.08 4.68 12.77
CA ALA A 55 -6.44 3.52 13.36
C ALA A 55 -7.39 2.30 13.33
N PRO A 56 -6.88 1.07 13.21
CA PRO A 56 -5.49 0.72 12.93
C PRO A 56 -5.08 0.98 11.48
N ALA A 57 -3.80 1.20 11.24
CA ALA A 57 -3.24 1.30 9.90
C ALA A 57 -1.93 0.50 9.81
N PRO A 58 -1.87 -0.58 9.02
CA PRO A 58 -2.94 -1.07 8.13
C PRO A 58 -4.12 -1.67 8.88
N LEU A 59 -5.27 -1.73 8.20
CA LEU A 59 -6.41 -2.54 8.65
C LEU A 59 -6.06 -4.02 8.57
N THR A 60 -6.57 -4.80 9.53
CA THR A 60 -6.49 -6.26 9.46
C THR A 60 -7.63 -6.78 8.58
N LEU A 61 -7.27 -7.55 7.56
CA LEU A 61 -8.20 -8.18 6.63
C LEU A 61 -8.22 -9.69 6.82
N GLU A 62 -9.39 -10.28 6.61
CA GLU A 62 -9.50 -11.73 6.47
C GLU A 62 -8.90 -12.18 5.11
N ALA A 63 -8.50 -13.43 5.01
CA ALA A 63 -7.84 -13.95 3.82
C ALA A 63 -8.70 -13.85 2.54
N ASP A 64 -10.00 -14.06 2.66
CA ASP A 64 -10.96 -13.92 1.56
C ASP A 64 -11.16 -12.46 1.14
N GLU A 65 -11.14 -11.52 2.07
CA GLU A 65 -11.20 -10.09 1.78
C GLU A 65 -9.96 -9.64 0.98
N ILE A 66 -8.76 -9.99 1.44
CA ILE A 66 -7.53 -9.58 0.77
C ILE A 66 -7.40 -10.24 -0.61
N GLN A 67 -7.84 -11.49 -0.75
CA GLN A 67 -7.90 -12.18 -2.04
C GLN A 67 -8.86 -11.47 -3.02
N ALA A 68 -10.04 -11.13 -2.58
CA ALA A 68 -11.05 -10.47 -3.41
C ALA A 68 -10.59 -9.07 -3.85
N LEU A 69 -10.01 -8.29 -2.94
CA LEU A 69 -9.47 -6.97 -3.25
C LEU A 69 -8.29 -7.04 -4.23
N THR A 70 -7.36 -7.96 -4.00
CA THR A 70 -6.20 -8.17 -4.87
C THR A 70 -6.64 -8.53 -6.30
N ASN A 71 -7.62 -9.43 -6.43
CA ASN A 71 -8.17 -9.82 -7.72
C ASN A 71 -8.84 -8.64 -8.43
N ALA A 72 -9.64 -7.86 -7.71
CA ALA A 72 -10.34 -6.70 -8.30
C ALA A 72 -9.37 -5.62 -8.76
N LEU A 73 -8.35 -5.31 -7.98
CA LEU A 73 -7.31 -4.34 -8.33
C LEU A 73 -6.50 -4.80 -9.56
N ASN A 74 -6.07 -6.05 -9.59
CA ASN A 74 -5.34 -6.60 -10.73
C ASN A 74 -6.19 -6.64 -12.00
N LEU A 75 -7.45 -7.01 -11.89
CA LEU A 75 -8.36 -7.00 -13.02
C LEU A 75 -8.53 -5.59 -13.59
N HIS A 76 -8.79 -4.60 -12.72
CA HIS A 76 -9.01 -3.21 -13.12
C HIS A 76 -7.81 -2.60 -13.84
N PHE A 77 -6.62 -2.72 -13.26
CA PHE A 77 -5.42 -2.06 -13.80
C PHE A 77 -4.79 -2.78 -15.02
N ASN A 78 -5.22 -3.99 -15.33
CA ASN A 78 -4.64 -4.77 -16.44
C ASN A 78 -5.64 -5.08 -17.57
N GLN A 79 -6.88 -4.53 -17.51
CA GLN A 79 -7.93 -4.82 -18.51
C GLN A 79 -7.63 -4.28 -19.90
N ASP A 80 -7.02 -3.11 -20.01
CA ASP A 80 -6.97 -2.38 -21.27
C ASP A 80 -5.66 -2.54 -22.07
N THR A 81 -4.59 -2.99 -21.45
CA THR A 81 -3.26 -2.95 -22.06
C THR A 81 -2.67 -4.30 -22.38
N GLY A 82 -3.16 -5.40 -21.78
CA GLY A 82 -2.49 -6.70 -21.84
C GLY A 82 -1.07 -6.70 -21.24
N GLU A 83 -0.63 -5.57 -20.72
CA GLU A 83 0.66 -5.36 -20.08
C GLU A 83 0.46 -5.30 -18.56
N ASN A 84 1.15 -6.16 -17.84
CA ASN A 84 1.10 -6.21 -16.38
C ASN A 84 1.94 -5.08 -15.74
N ASN A 85 1.63 -3.83 -16.08
CA ASN A 85 2.38 -2.66 -15.62
C ASN A 85 2.16 -2.35 -14.14
N VAL A 86 1.02 -2.76 -13.62
CA VAL A 86 0.60 -2.60 -12.21
C VAL A 86 0.12 -3.95 -11.71
N GLN A 87 0.77 -4.49 -10.70
CA GLN A 87 0.42 -5.79 -10.14
C GLN A 87 0.37 -5.71 -8.63
N PHE A 88 -0.72 -6.25 -8.05
CA PHE A 88 -0.86 -6.40 -6.61
C PHE A 88 -0.62 -7.85 -6.24
N PHE A 89 0.14 -8.05 -5.18
CA PHE A 89 0.42 -9.34 -4.57
C PHE A 89 0.15 -9.28 -3.09
N TRP A 90 -0.18 -10.39 -2.49
CA TRP A 90 -0.29 -10.46 -1.05
C TRP A 90 0.42 -11.70 -0.51
N HIS A 91 0.96 -11.54 0.69
CA HIS A 91 1.58 -12.64 1.41
C HIS A 91 1.26 -12.44 2.90
N GLU A 92 0.64 -13.44 3.50
CA GLU A 92 0.13 -13.37 4.88
C GLU A 92 -0.64 -12.07 5.12
N ASN A 93 -1.07 -11.32 5.42
CA ASN A 93 -1.81 -10.07 5.58
C ASN A 93 -1.09 -8.82 5.06
N VAL A 94 -0.04 -8.97 4.26
CA VAL A 94 0.69 -7.85 3.66
C VAL A 94 0.38 -7.77 2.17
N LEU A 95 -0.08 -6.61 1.73
CA LEU A 95 -0.33 -6.31 0.34
C LEU A 95 0.86 -5.53 -0.24
N PHE A 96 1.35 -6.00 -1.39
CA PHE A 96 2.44 -5.42 -2.15
C PHE A 96 1.93 -4.89 -3.49
N LEU A 97 2.53 -3.81 -3.95
CA LEU A 97 2.32 -3.24 -5.27
C LEU A 97 3.63 -3.29 -6.06
N ARG A 98 3.59 -3.87 -7.25
CA ARG A 98 4.69 -3.86 -8.21
C ARG A 98 4.36 -2.96 -9.39
N LEU A 99 5.34 -2.16 -9.80
CA LEU A 99 5.27 -1.29 -10.98
C LEU A 99 6.44 -1.59 -11.92
N ASP A 100 6.21 -1.48 -13.23
CA ASP A 100 7.27 -1.61 -14.23
C ASP A 100 8.16 -0.37 -14.29
N THR A 101 7.61 0.81 -13.99
CA THR A 101 8.32 2.08 -14.08
C THR A 101 8.45 2.75 -12.71
N ASN A 102 9.53 3.52 -12.55
CA ASN A 102 9.74 4.29 -11.33
C ASN A 102 8.60 5.31 -11.15
N PRO A 103 7.85 5.26 -10.04
CA PRO A 103 6.81 6.24 -9.79
C PRO A 103 7.33 7.66 -9.48
N ASN A 104 8.64 7.82 -9.26
CA ASN A 104 9.30 9.09 -8.93
C ASN A 104 8.62 9.85 -7.78
N ILE A 105 8.39 9.13 -6.70
CA ILE A 105 7.78 9.67 -5.47
C ILE A 105 8.62 9.30 -4.26
N THR A 106 8.51 10.12 -3.24
CA THR A 106 8.93 9.82 -1.86
C THR A 106 7.69 9.64 -1.00
N THR A 107 7.72 8.70 -0.09
CA THR A 107 6.56 8.28 0.68
C THR A 107 6.86 8.25 2.18
N ASN A 108 5.80 8.26 2.98
CA ASN A 108 5.86 8.09 4.42
C ASN A 108 5.14 6.82 4.84
N ALA A 109 5.65 6.12 5.83
CA ALA A 109 4.94 5.01 6.44
C ALA A 109 3.65 5.48 7.12
N PRO A 110 2.59 4.67 7.14
CA PRO A 110 1.29 5.09 7.69
C PRO A 110 1.36 5.44 9.18
N GLN A 111 2.28 4.86 9.93
CA GLN A 111 2.49 5.16 11.35
C GLN A 111 2.81 6.63 11.61
N ALA A 112 3.50 7.29 10.69
CA ALA A 112 3.82 8.71 10.78
C ALA A 112 2.57 9.61 10.70
N ALA A 113 1.54 9.18 9.98
CA ALA A 113 0.32 9.96 9.71
C ALA A 113 -0.88 9.57 10.59
N LEU A 114 -0.72 8.56 11.45
CA LEU A 114 -1.83 7.99 12.23
C LEU A 114 -2.52 9.05 13.08
N ASN A 115 -3.85 9.14 12.92
CA ASN A 115 -4.71 10.13 13.58
C ASN A 115 -4.36 11.61 13.29
N LYS A 116 -3.68 11.86 12.18
CA LYS A 116 -3.29 13.20 11.72
C LYS A 116 -3.93 13.50 10.36
N ASP A 117 -3.96 14.79 10.00
CA ASP A 117 -4.24 15.22 8.64
C ASP A 117 -3.19 14.61 7.69
N ILE A 118 -3.67 13.96 6.64
CA ILE A 118 -2.77 13.23 5.72
C ILE A 118 -2.00 14.13 4.76
N ASN A 119 -2.39 15.38 4.57
CA ASN A 119 -1.84 16.25 3.53
C ASN A 119 -0.31 16.40 3.63
N ALA A 120 0.24 16.50 4.84
CA ALA A 120 1.69 16.59 5.05
C ALA A 120 2.44 15.29 4.75
N PHE A 121 1.73 14.16 4.65
CA PHE A 121 2.29 12.80 4.51
C PHE A 121 2.02 12.18 3.15
N LEU A 122 1.33 12.87 2.26
CA LEU A 122 1.07 12.40 0.90
C LEU A 122 2.38 12.28 0.11
N PRO A 123 2.43 11.37 -0.87
CA PRO A 123 3.60 11.21 -1.72
C PRO A 123 4.00 12.52 -2.41
N LYS A 124 5.30 12.79 -2.44
CA LYS A 124 5.92 13.98 -3.03
C LYS A 124 6.88 13.57 -4.13
N GLY A 125 7.20 14.50 -5.02
CA GLY A 125 8.14 14.33 -6.11
C GLY A 125 7.53 14.59 -7.47
N GLU A 126 8.30 14.35 -8.52
CA GLU A 126 7.85 14.57 -9.91
C GLU A 126 6.62 13.73 -10.28
N GLY A 127 6.51 12.53 -9.73
CA GLY A 127 5.39 11.63 -9.98
C GLY A 127 4.16 11.87 -9.11
N ALA A 128 4.14 12.86 -8.23
CA ALA A 128 3.09 13.04 -7.23
C ALA A 128 1.69 13.25 -7.85
N ILE A 129 1.58 14.02 -8.94
CA ILE A 129 0.29 14.27 -9.61
C ILE A 129 -0.25 12.99 -10.25
N LYS A 130 0.60 12.25 -10.96
CA LYS A 130 0.24 10.96 -11.55
C LYS A 130 -0.13 9.95 -10.47
N TRP A 131 0.59 9.96 -9.37
CA TRP A 131 0.31 9.10 -8.22
C TRP A 131 -1.03 9.41 -7.54
N ALA A 132 -1.36 10.68 -7.39
CA ALA A 132 -2.66 11.09 -6.87
C ALA A 132 -3.83 10.57 -7.74
N LYS A 133 -3.69 10.60 -9.06
CA LYS A 133 -4.67 10.01 -9.98
C LYS A 133 -4.79 8.51 -9.79
N PHE A 134 -3.68 7.80 -9.69
CA PHE A 134 -3.66 6.36 -9.41
C PHE A 134 -4.36 6.04 -8.09
N THR A 135 -4.05 6.77 -7.04
CA THR A 135 -4.69 6.58 -5.72
C THR A 135 -6.20 6.86 -5.77
N ASN A 136 -6.64 7.89 -6.46
CA ASN A 136 -8.06 8.18 -6.66
C ASN A 136 -8.77 7.03 -7.37
N GLU A 137 -8.15 6.44 -8.38
CA GLU A 137 -8.70 5.30 -9.12
C GLU A 137 -8.85 4.06 -8.23
N VAL A 138 -7.85 3.79 -7.38
CA VAL A 138 -7.95 2.75 -6.34
C VAL A 138 -9.13 3.02 -5.39
N GLN A 139 -9.27 4.24 -4.91
CA GLN A 139 -10.35 4.62 -4.00
C GLN A 139 -11.73 4.45 -4.64
N MET A 140 -11.88 4.84 -5.90
CA MET A 140 -13.14 4.66 -6.64
C MET A 140 -13.51 3.19 -6.79
N LEU A 141 -12.53 2.34 -7.09
CA LEU A 141 -12.76 0.89 -7.20
C LEU A 141 -13.19 0.27 -5.86
N LEU A 142 -12.59 0.73 -4.77
CA LEU A 142 -12.89 0.21 -3.44
C LEU A 142 -14.25 0.66 -2.91
N PHE A 143 -14.74 1.82 -3.32
CA PHE A 143 -15.95 2.46 -2.77
C PHE A 143 -17.19 1.56 -2.83
N GLU A 144 -17.43 0.89 -3.95
CA GLU A 144 -18.59 0.01 -4.14
C GLU A 144 -18.21 -1.48 -4.11
N HIS A 145 -17.01 -1.82 -3.68
CA HIS A 145 -16.57 -3.20 -3.66
C HIS A 145 -17.38 -4.03 -2.64
N PRO A 146 -17.82 -5.27 -2.99
CA PRO A 146 -18.62 -6.12 -2.12
C PRO A 146 -18.00 -6.35 -0.72
N VAL A 147 -16.69 -6.42 -0.60
CA VAL A 147 -15.98 -6.50 0.70
C VAL A 147 -16.35 -5.32 1.59
N ASN A 148 -16.38 -4.11 1.06
CA ASN A 148 -16.71 -2.91 1.80
C ASN A 148 -18.20 -2.81 2.13
N LEU A 149 -19.07 -3.26 1.24
CA LEU A 149 -20.52 -3.35 1.54
C LEU A 149 -20.78 -4.31 2.71
N ALA A 150 -20.09 -5.44 2.75
CA ALA A 150 -20.16 -6.38 3.87
C ALA A 150 -19.59 -5.81 5.17
N ARG A 151 -18.43 -5.13 5.10
CA ARG A 151 -17.82 -4.47 6.27
C ARG A 151 -18.73 -3.40 6.85
N GLU A 152 -19.33 -2.58 6.00
CA GLU A 152 -20.28 -1.54 6.42
C GLU A 152 -21.51 -2.13 7.10
N ALA A 153 -22.10 -3.19 6.52
CA ALA A 153 -23.23 -3.91 7.12
C ALA A 153 -22.89 -4.51 8.50
N ASN A 154 -21.64 -4.89 8.71
CA ASN A 154 -21.13 -5.42 9.99
C ASN A 154 -20.54 -4.34 10.90
N LYS A 155 -20.70 -3.06 10.59
CA LYS A 155 -20.17 -1.92 11.35
C LYS A 155 -18.64 -1.97 11.54
N GLN A 156 -17.95 -2.49 10.55
CA GLN A 156 -16.50 -2.51 10.48
C GLN A 156 -16.00 -1.33 9.63
N ALA A 157 -14.80 -0.83 9.91
CA ALA A 157 -14.17 0.18 9.09
C ALA A 157 -13.98 -0.34 7.65
N THR A 158 -14.41 0.45 6.67
CA THR A 158 -14.22 0.11 5.25
C THR A 158 -12.77 0.35 4.83
N ILE A 159 -12.32 -0.42 3.84
CA ILE A 159 -11.04 -0.24 3.18
C ILE A 159 -11.25 0.75 2.06
N ASN A 160 -11.08 2.04 2.33
CA ASN A 160 -11.41 3.07 1.35
C ASN A 160 -10.19 3.66 0.64
N SER A 161 -8.99 3.24 1.00
CA SER A 161 -7.76 3.59 0.29
C SER A 161 -6.65 2.55 0.53
N ALA A 162 -5.62 2.63 -0.30
CA ALA A 162 -4.35 1.93 -0.10
C ALA A 162 -3.25 2.96 0.16
N TRP A 163 -2.59 2.85 1.29
CA TRP A 163 -1.46 3.70 1.66
C TRP A 163 -0.18 3.07 1.16
N CYS A 164 0.39 3.60 0.09
CA CYS A 164 1.59 3.04 -0.52
C CYS A 164 2.85 3.70 0.05
N TYR A 165 3.84 2.87 0.43
CA TYR A 165 5.09 3.32 1.03
C TYR A 165 6.20 2.28 0.89
N GLY A 166 7.41 2.64 1.28
CA GLY A 166 8.53 1.71 1.32
C GLY A 166 9.04 1.33 -0.06
N LEU A 167 9.13 2.32 -0.97
CA LEU A 167 9.61 2.10 -2.34
C LEU A 167 11.01 1.48 -2.36
N GLY A 168 11.15 0.42 -3.14
CA GLY A 168 12.40 -0.25 -3.45
C GLY A 168 12.39 -0.81 -4.86
N LYS A 169 13.55 -1.26 -5.34
CA LYS A 169 13.70 -1.85 -6.69
C LYS A 169 14.29 -3.26 -6.59
N ILE A 170 13.77 -4.17 -7.37
CA ILE A 170 14.38 -5.47 -7.70
C ILE A 170 14.85 -5.39 -9.14
N GLU A 171 16.14 -5.69 -9.37
CA GLU A 171 16.76 -5.70 -10.70
C GLU A 171 16.34 -6.92 -11.53
#